data_b841e61415c915f202cd3fc9b3d7fd9f
#
_entry.id   b841e61415c915f202cd3fc9b3d7fd9f
#
_cell.length_a   1.000
_cell.length_b   1.000
_cell.length_c   1.000
_cell.angle_alpha   90.00
_cell.angle_beta   90.00
_cell.angle_gamma   90.00
#
_symmetry.space_group_name_H-M   'P 1'
#
loop_
_entity.id
_entity.type
_entity.pdbx_description
1 polymer ?
#
loop_
_entity_poly.entity_id
_entity_poly.type
_entity_poly.pdbx_seq_one_letter_code
_entity_poly.pdbx_strand_id
1 'polypeptide(L)'
;EVSVNLDYPGDLLITYPQYENGWSVIANPNGTLINSRDGKEYSYLFWEGKDRTKTEYDMTTGFVVKGVDTTEFLQQILSEIGLTPKECNEFIVYWAPQMIANEYNLIHFATDSEYADRVILNVTPTPDSVLRVFMVYKSIDEYLEVKPQIIPSFERNGFTVVEWGGSEIY
;
A
#
# COMPACT_ATOMS: atom_id res chain seq x y z
N GLU A 1 20.32 -0.14 -11.53
CA GLU A 1 19.41 -1.19 -12.00
C GLU A 1 18.82 -1.91 -10.79
N VAL A 2 17.51 -2.17 -10.83
CA VAL A 2 16.76 -2.80 -9.73
C VAL A 2 15.88 -3.91 -10.31
N SER A 3 15.94 -5.09 -9.70
CA SER A 3 15.01 -6.20 -9.98
C SER A 3 14.00 -6.34 -8.84
N VAL A 4 12.75 -6.53 -9.17
CA VAL A 4 11.64 -6.70 -8.21
C VAL A 4 10.87 -7.97 -8.52
N ASN A 5 10.78 -8.87 -7.54
CA ASN A 5 10.02 -10.11 -7.65
C ASN A 5 9.02 -10.21 -6.51
N LEU A 6 7.81 -10.63 -6.84
CA LEU A 6 6.72 -10.89 -5.90
C LEU A 6 6.60 -12.39 -5.66
N ASP A 7 6.57 -12.80 -4.38
CA ASP A 7 6.07 -14.10 -3.98
C ASP A 7 4.72 -13.85 -3.27
N TYR A 8 3.66 -14.06 -4.05
CA TYR A 8 2.29 -13.75 -3.65
C TYR A 8 1.46 -15.05 -3.62
N PRO A 9 0.78 -15.36 -2.49
CA PRO A 9 0.03 -16.62 -2.34
C PRO A 9 -1.34 -16.60 -3.01
N GLY A 10 -1.48 -15.82 -4.08
CA GLY A 10 -2.71 -15.63 -4.84
C GLY A 10 -2.47 -15.65 -6.34
N ASP A 11 -3.43 -15.13 -7.07
CA ASP A 11 -3.37 -14.97 -8.51
C ASP A 11 -3.22 -13.48 -8.84
N LEU A 12 -2.18 -13.11 -9.60
CA LEU A 12 -2.03 -11.75 -10.12
C LEU A 12 -3.07 -11.51 -11.20
N LEU A 13 -3.92 -10.50 -11.02
CA LEU A 13 -4.98 -10.14 -11.94
C LEU A 13 -4.54 -9.09 -12.95
N ILE A 14 -3.85 -8.05 -12.47
CA ILE A 14 -3.37 -6.93 -13.27
C ILE A 14 -1.97 -6.57 -12.81
N THR A 15 -1.09 -6.30 -13.77
CA THR A 15 0.25 -5.75 -13.51
C THR A 15 0.57 -4.66 -14.52
N TYR A 16 1.23 -3.58 -14.06
CA TYR A 16 1.64 -2.51 -14.95
C TYR A 16 2.94 -1.84 -14.47
N PRO A 17 4.02 -1.84 -15.29
CA PRO A 17 4.16 -2.61 -16.54
C PRO A 17 3.94 -4.10 -16.34
N GLN A 18 3.79 -4.82 -17.43
CA GLN A 18 3.51 -6.26 -17.39
C GLN A 18 4.57 -7.01 -16.59
N TYR A 19 4.13 -7.80 -15.62
CA TYR A 19 4.93 -8.73 -14.83
C TYR A 19 5.00 -10.08 -15.54
N GLU A 20 6.19 -10.60 -15.80
CA GLU A 20 6.35 -11.96 -16.33
C GLU A 20 6.96 -12.89 -15.26
N ASN A 21 8.24 -12.68 -14.95
CA ASN A 21 8.94 -13.38 -13.89
C ASN A 21 9.66 -12.37 -12.97
N GLY A 22 9.11 -11.17 -12.86
CA GLY A 22 9.67 -10.02 -12.17
C GLY A 22 9.68 -8.77 -13.05
N TRP A 23 10.01 -7.64 -12.44
CA TRP A 23 10.35 -6.40 -13.12
C TRP A 23 11.86 -6.15 -13.04
N SER A 24 12.42 -5.61 -14.12
CA SER A 24 13.78 -5.06 -14.14
C SER A 24 13.70 -3.62 -14.59
N VAL A 25 14.17 -2.70 -13.77
CA VAL A 25 14.07 -1.26 -14.02
C VAL A 25 15.36 -0.53 -13.67
N ILE A 26 15.58 0.62 -14.30
CA ILE A 26 16.52 1.63 -13.82
C ILE A 26 15.71 2.59 -12.94
N ALA A 27 15.96 2.55 -11.63
CA ALA A 27 15.32 3.45 -10.68
C ALA A 27 16.14 4.74 -10.54
N ASN A 28 15.49 5.88 -10.73
CA ASN A 28 16.08 7.20 -10.58
C ASN A 28 15.82 7.77 -9.17
N PRO A 29 16.70 8.66 -8.66
CA PRO A 29 16.50 9.26 -7.33
C PRO A 29 15.21 10.06 -7.15
N ASN A 30 14.59 10.51 -8.25
CA ASN A 30 13.30 11.21 -8.25
C ASN A 30 12.08 10.26 -8.21
N GLY A 31 12.32 8.93 -8.17
CA GLY A 31 11.31 7.89 -8.14
C GLY A 31 10.84 7.41 -9.53
N THR A 32 11.31 8.01 -10.62
CA THR A 32 10.96 7.50 -11.97
C THR A 32 11.70 6.21 -12.26
N LEU A 33 11.04 5.32 -13.00
CA LEU A 33 11.50 3.98 -13.34
C LEU A 33 11.56 3.84 -14.86
N ILE A 34 12.69 3.41 -15.40
CA ILE A 34 12.78 3.02 -16.81
C ILE A 34 12.72 1.50 -16.86
N ASN A 35 11.66 0.96 -17.43
CA ASN A 35 11.51 -0.49 -17.57
C ASN A 35 12.49 -1.03 -18.62
N SER A 36 13.35 -1.96 -18.21
CA SER A 36 14.40 -2.51 -19.06
C SER A 36 13.86 -3.27 -20.27
N ARG A 37 12.61 -3.73 -20.21
CA ARG A 37 11.99 -4.54 -21.26
C ARG A 37 11.51 -3.72 -22.46
N ASP A 38 10.87 -2.57 -22.22
CA ASP A 38 10.27 -1.75 -23.26
C ASP A 38 10.89 -0.35 -23.37
N GLY A 39 11.84 -0.01 -22.49
CA GLY A 39 12.52 1.27 -22.45
C GLY A 39 11.65 2.46 -22.07
N LYS A 40 10.42 2.22 -21.61
CA LYS A 40 9.49 3.28 -21.23
C LYS A 40 9.67 3.72 -19.79
N GLU A 41 9.28 4.97 -19.53
CA GLU A 41 9.25 5.55 -18.20
C GLU A 41 7.93 5.24 -17.49
N TYR A 42 8.03 4.89 -16.20
CA TYR A 42 6.91 4.62 -15.30
C TYR A 42 7.10 5.36 -14.00
N SER A 43 5.99 5.76 -13.37
CA SER A 43 6.00 6.38 -12.04
C SER A 43 6.10 5.36 -10.92
N TYR A 44 5.63 4.13 -11.15
CA TYR A 44 5.60 3.02 -10.19
C TYR A 44 5.43 1.68 -10.91
N LEU A 45 5.63 0.61 -10.17
CA LEU A 45 5.26 -0.75 -10.56
C LEU A 45 3.92 -1.07 -9.87
N PHE A 46 2.92 -1.41 -10.64
CA PHE A 46 1.57 -1.70 -10.12
C PHE A 46 1.24 -3.18 -10.24
N TRP A 47 0.60 -3.71 -9.23
CA TRP A 47 -0.01 -5.02 -9.28
C TRP A 47 -1.30 -5.06 -8.46
N GLU A 48 -2.21 -5.89 -8.91
CA GLU A 48 -3.43 -6.25 -8.20
C GLU A 48 -3.55 -7.77 -8.23
N GLY A 49 -3.88 -8.35 -7.09
CA GLY A 49 -3.98 -9.78 -6.92
C GLY A 49 -5.27 -10.19 -6.21
N LYS A 50 -5.60 -11.47 -6.33
CA LYS A 50 -6.70 -12.08 -5.60
C LYS A 50 -6.14 -13.23 -4.75
N ASP A 51 -6.32 -13.10 -3.44
CA ASP A 51 -5.94 -14.16 -2.50
C ASP A 51 -6.73 -15.44 -2.79
N ARG A 52 -6.05 -16.59 -2.73
CA ARG A 52 -6.70 -17.90 -2.80
C ARG A 52 -7.39 -18.29 -1.50
N THR A 53 -6.94 -17.71 -0.41
CA THR A 53 -7.52 -17.92 0.93
C THR A 53 -7.86 -16.56 1.53
N LYS A 54 -8.98 -16.50 2.27
CA LYS A 54 -9.36 -15.26 2.97
C LYS A 54 -8.29 -14.90 4.00
N THR A 55 -7.80 -13.67 3.93
CA THR A 55 -6.94 -13.09 4.97
C THR A 55 -7.81 -12.54 6.08
N GLU A 56 -7.44 -12.82 7.31
CA GLU A 56 -8.03 -12.22 8.49
C GLU A 56 -7.14 -11.07 8.98
N TYR A 57 -7.78 -9.93 9.27
CA TYR A 57 -7.14 -8.75 9.83
C TYR A 57 -7.73 -8.44 11.20
N ASP A 58 -6.91 -7.98 12.13
CA ASP A 58 -7.35 -7.59 13.47
C ASP A 58 -8.07 -6.23 13.46
N MET A 59 -9.35 -6.26 13.13
CA MET A 59 -10.19 -5.06 13.09
C MET A 59 -10.64 -4.59 14.49
N THR A 60 -10.12 -5.15 15.58
CA THR A 60 -10.37 -4.65 16.95
C THR A 60 -9.54 -3.41 17.27
N THR A 61 -8.52 -3.14 16.47
CA THR A 61 -7.72 -1.91 16.51
C THR A 61 -7.79 -1.19 15.18
N GLY A 62 -7.75 0.15 15.22
CA GLY A 62 -7.82 0.95 13.99
C GLY A 62 -8.37 2.34 14.24
N PHE A 63 -9.03 2.88 13.23
CA PHE A 63 -9.60 4.22 13.23
C PHE A 63 -11.00 4.19 12.62
N VAL A 64 -11.95 4.83 13.27
CA VAL A 64 -13.31 5.00 12.73
C VAL A 64 -13.46 6.44 12.26
N VAL A 65 -13.60 6.61 10.95
CA VAL A 65 -13.57 7.91 10.27
C VAL A 65 -14.86 8.07 9.46
N LYS A 66 -15.52 9.24 9.56
CA LYS A 66 -16.63 9.54 8.65
C LYS A 66 -16.15 9.52 7.20
N GLY A 67 -17.01 9.04 6.30
CA GLY A 67 -16.67 9.02 4.88
C GLY A 67 -16.19 10.38 4.36
N VAL A 68 -16.91 11.46 4.71
CA VAL A 68 -16.57 12.83 4.29
C VAL A 68 -15.24 13.35 4.83
N ASP A 69 -14.73 12.80 5.94
CA ASP A 69 -13.47 13.19 6.57
C ASP A 69 -12.28 12.32 6.12
N THR A 70 -12.53 11.31 5.26
CA THR A 70 -11.53 10.31 4.86
C THR A 70 -10.28 10.92 4.23
N THR A 71 -10.43 11.92 3.36
CA THR A 71 -9.28 12.53 2.68
C THR A 71 -8.34 13.25 3.65
N GLU A 72 -8.91 14.00 4.60
CA GLU A 72 -8.13 14.72 5.61
C GLU A 72 -7.42 13.74 6.56
N PHE A 73 -8.15 12.72 7.01
CA PHE A 73 -7.57 11.65 7.83
C PHE A 73 -6.42 10.93 7.13
N LEU A 74 -6.62 10.51 5.88
CA LEU A 74 -5.58 9.83 5.11
C LEU A 74 -4.36 10.73 4.88
N GLN A 75 -4.56 12.01 4.59
CA GLN A 75 -3.45 12.94 4.42
C GLN A 75 -2.59 13.05 5.68
N GLN A 76 -3.22 13.11 6.84
CA GLN A 76 -2.52 13.18 8.11
C GLN A 76 -1.78 11.86 8.41
N ILE A 77 -2.51 10.74 8.46
CA ILE A 77 -1.96 9.46 8.91
C ILE A 77 -0.86 8.94 7.99
N LEU A 78 -1.02 9.05 6.67
CA LEU A 78 -0.01 8.61 5.71
C LEU A 78 1.29 9.42 5.81
N SER A 79 1.16 10.72 6.09
CA SER A 79 2.32 11.59 6.35
C SER A 79 3.04 11.18 7.65
N GLU A 80 2.29 10.84 8.72
CA GLU A 80 2.85 10.35 9.98
C GLU A 80 3.55 9.00 9.81
N ILE A 81 3.03 8.12 8.97
CA ILE A 81 3.65 6.84 8.60
C ILE A 81 4.99 7.07 7.88
N GLY A 82 5.12 8.12 7.07
CA GLY A 82 6.36 8.47 6.37
C GLY A 82 6.26 8.43 4.84
N LEU A 83 5.05 8.47 4.27
CA LEU A 83 4.87 8.68 2.84
C LEU A 83 5.18 10.14 2.48
N THR A 84 5.80 10.33 1.31
CA THR A 84 6.00 11.67 0.74
C THR A 84 4.65 12.26 0.29
N PRO A 85 4.56 13.60 0.11
CA PRO A 85 3.33 14.21 -0.43
C PRO A 85 2.86 13.61 -1.76
N LYS A 86 3.78 13.21 -2.63
CA LYS A 86 3.45 12.56 -3.90
C LYS A 86 2.78 11.20 -3.66
N GLU A 87 3.37 10.36 -2.84
CA GLU A 87 2.85 9.03 -2.49
C GLU A 87 1.50 9.13 -1.76
N CYS A 88 1.35 10.08 -0.82
CA CYS A 88 0.06 10.36 -0.18
C CYS A 88 -1.01 10.71 -1.20
N ASN A 89 -0.70 11.60 -2.15
CA ASN A 89 -1.66 12.01 -3.17
C ASN A 89 -2.07 10.84 -4.07
N GLU A 90 -1.11 10.02 -4.51
CA GLU A 90 -1.38 8.83 -5.32
C GLU A 90 -2.27 7.82 -4.56
N PHE A 91 -1.98 7.59 -3.29
CA PHE A 91 -2.80 6.76 -2.42
C PHE A 91 -4.23 7.30 -2.26
N ILE A 92 -4.36 8.58 -1.92
CA ILE A 92 -5.65 9.22 -1.64
C ILE A 92 -6.54 9.26 -2.88
N VAL A 93 -6.03 9.60 -4.06
CA VAL A 93 -6.84 9.66 -5.27
C VAL A 93 -7.34 8.28 -5.72
N TYR A 94 -6.68 7.22 -5.31
CA TYR A 94 -7.12 5.85 -5.58
C TYR A 94 -8.19 5.39 -4.57
N TRP A 95 -7.97 5.61 -3.27
CA TRP A 95 -8.81 5.04 -2.20
C TRP A 95 -9.98 5.92 -1.80
N ALA A 96 -9.80 7.24 -1.67
CA ALA A 96 -10.85 8.12 -1.17
C ALA A 96 -12.16 8.07 -1.98
N PRO A 97 -12.17 7.96 -3.31
CA PRO A 97 -13.41 7.84 -4.08
C PRO A 97 -14.27 6.63 -3.70
N GLN A 98 -13.65 5.58 -3.17
CA GLN A 98 -14.33 4.35 -2.75
C GLN A 98 -14.88 4.45 -1.32
N MET A 99 -14.40 5.40 -0.53
CA MET A 99 -14.64 5.51 0.91
C MET A 99 -15.52 6.70 1.29
N ILE A 100 -15.50 7.78 0.50
CA ILE A 100 -16.10 9.06 0.86
C ILE A 100 -17.64 9.03 0.98
N ALA A 101 -18.29 8.10 0.27
CA ALA A 101 -19.75 7.94 0.30
C ALA A 101 -20.24 7.09 1.48
N ASN A 102 -19.36 6.41 2.20
CA ASN A 102 -19.71 5.60 3.36
C ASN A 102 -20.09 6.51 4.54
N GLU A 103 -21.00 6.06 5.41
CA GLU A 103 -21.31 6.80 6.63
C GLU A 103 -20.08 6.88 7.54
N TYR A 104 -19.44 5.73 7.78
CA TYR A 104 -18.14 5.62 8.43
C TYR A 104 -17.29 4.56 7.72
N ASN A 105 -15.98 4.70 7.87
CA ASN A 105 -14.98 3.71 7.51
C ASN A 105 -14.25 3.25 8.78
N LEU A 106 -14.28 1.96 9.06
CA LEU A 106 -13.35 1.35 10.00
C LEU A 106 -12.07 1.01 9.24
N ILE A 107 -10.98 1.69 9.57
CA ILE A 107 -9.70 1.62 8.86
C ILE A 107 -8.66 0.97 9.77
N HIS A 108 -7.93 0.00 9.23
CA HIS A 108 -6.79 -0.65 9.86
C HIS A 108 -5.61 -0.71 8.90
N PHE A 109 -4.41 -0.41 9.38
CA PHE A 109 -3.19 -0.59 8.62
C PHE A 109 -2.57 -1.94 9.02
N ALA A 110 -2.48 -2.84 8.05
CA ALA A 110 -2.01 -4.20 8.28
C ALA A 110 -0.60 -4.22 8.87
N THR A 111 -0.41 -5.05 9.88
CA THR A 111 0.91 -5.33 10.46
C THR A 111 1.75 -6.19 9.52
N ASP A 112 3.05 -6.32 9.80
CA ASP A 112 3.92 -7.17 9.00
C ASP A 112 3.41 -8.61 8.94
N SER A 113 2.94 -9.16 10.06
CA SER A 113 2.40 -10.52 10.13
C SER A 113 1.09 -10.70 9.34
N GLU A 114 0.32 -9.63 9.16
CA GLU A 114 -0.93 -9.68 8.39
C GLU A 114 -0.69 -9.51 6.88
N TYR A 115 0.39 -8.84 6.48
CA TYR A 115 0.66 -8.53 5.08
C TYR A 115 2.07 -8.90 4.63
N ALA A 116 3.11 -8.27 5.18
CA ALA A 116 4.48 -8.37 4.67
C ALA A 116 5.07 -9.79 4.76
N ASP A 117 4.72 -10.55 5.79
CA ASP A 117 5.16 -11.94 5.97
C ASP A 117 4.48 -12.93 4.99
N ARG A 118 3.39 -12.48 4.35
CA ARG A 118 2.62 -13.30 3.39
C ARG A 118 2.89 -12.91 1.95
N VAL A 119 3.06 -11.63 1.69
CA VAL A 119 3.35 -11.07 0.37
C VAL A 119 4.82 -10.67 0.35
N ILE A 120 5.68 -11.55 -0.14
CA ILE A 120 7.12 -11.29 -0.11
C ILE A 120 7.52 -10.44 -1.31
N LEU A 121 8.16 -9.33 -1.04
CA LEU A 121 8.73 -8.44 -2.04
C LEU A 121 10.25 -8.60 -2.04
N ASN A 122 10.78 -9.26 -3.07
CA ASN A 122 12.21 -9.45 -3.23
C ASN A 122 12.79 -8.38 -4.16
N VAL A 123 13.66 -7.53 -3.63
CA VAL A 123 14.29 -6.43 -4.37
C VAL A 123 15.81 -6.62 -4.40
N THR A 124 16.39 -6.49 -5.59
CA THR A 124 17.84 -6.57 -5.80
C THR A 124 18.33 -5.35 -6.59
N PRO A 125 19.35 -4.60 -6.12
CA PRO A 125 20.08 -4.80 -4.86
C PRO A 125 19.19 -4.62 -3.64
N THR A 126 19.62 -5.16 -2.50
CA THR A 126 18.88 -5.04 -1.24
C THR A 126 18.69 -3.56 -0.89
N PRO A 127 17.45 -3.10 -0.64
CA PRO A 127 17.20 -1.74 -0.20
C PRO A 127 17.80 -1.44 1.16
N ASP A 128 18.21 -0.19 1.38
CA ASP A 128 18.66 0.28 2.70
C ASP A 128 17.46 0.45 3.66
N SER A 129 16.28 0.74 3.11
CA SER A 129 15.03 0.83 3.88
C SER A 129 13.81 0.43 3.03
N VAL A 130 12.79 -0.13 3.68
CA VAL A 130 11.55 -0.58 3.04
C VAL A 130 10.37 -0.11 3.87
N LEU A 131 9.44 0.61 3.25
CA LEU A 131 8.16 0.97 3.83
C LEU A 131 7.04 0.25 3.07
N ARG A 132 6.24 -0.52 3.79
CA ARG A 132 5.08 -1.20 3.23
C ARG A 132 3.82 -0.75 3.97
N VAL A 133 2.89 -0.12 3.25
CA VAL A 133 1.63 0.42 3.79
C VAL A 133 0.48 -0.31 3.13
N PHE A 134 -0.20 -1.16 3.87
CA PHE A 134 -1.38 -1.86 3.38
C PHE A 134 -2.58 -1.52 4.26
N MET A 135 -3.50 -0.73 3.69
CA MET A 135 -4.73 -0.31 4.37
C MET A 135 -5.84 -1.31 4.11
N VAL A 136 -6.50 -1.77 5.17
CA VAL A 136 -7.79 -2.45 5.04
C VAL A 136 -8.88 -1.57 5.62
N TYR A 137 -10.03 -1.53 4.96
CA TYR A 137 -11.17 -0.80 5.49
C TYR A 137 -12.47 -1.57 5.31
N LYS A 138 -13.41 -1.26 6.18
CA LYS A 138 -14.77 -1.76 6.14
C LYS A 138 -15.73 -0.58 6.23
N SER A 139 -16.72 -0.53 5.33
CA SER A 139 -17.84 0.38 5.46
C SER A 139 -18.73 -0.04 6.62
N ILE A 140 -19.10 0.89 7.50
CA ILE A 140 -20.01 0.68 8.62
C ILE A 140 -21.04 1.81 8.68
N ASP A 141 -22.27 1.49 9.06
CA ASP A 141 -23.40 2.44 9.08
C ASP A 141 -23.48 3.26 10.37
N GLU A 142 -22.81 2.79 11.44
CA GLU A 142 -22.82 3.45 12.75
C GLU A 142 -21.39 3.57 13.28
N TYR A 143 -21.14 4.61 14.10
CA TYR A 143 -19.86 4.77 14.77
C TYR A 143 -19.59 3.60 15.72
N LEU A 144 -18.42 3.03 15.60
CA LEU A 144 -17.90 1.97 16.46
C LEU A 144 -16.69 2.48 17.23
N GLU A 145 -16.72 2.35 18.56
CA GLU A 145 -15.52 2.63 19.34
C GLU A 145 -14.52 1.48 19.24
N VAL A 146 -13.34 1.78 18.71
CA VAL A 146 -12.22 0.84 18.59
C VAL A 146 -10.97 1.39 19.26
N LYS A 147 -10.09 0.50 19.69
CA LYS A 147 -8.80 0.94 20.22
C LYS A 147 -7.95 1.54 19.09
N PRO A 148 -7.45 2.78 19.25
CA PRO A 148 -6.57 3.37 18.25
C PRO A 148 -5.35 2.49 17.98
N GLN A 149 -5.02 2.34 16.70
CA GLN A 149 -3.82 1.63 16.29
C GLN A 149 -2.59 2.53 16.50
N ILE A 150 -1.54 1.95 17.08
CA ILE A 150 -0.24 2.62 17.19
C ILE A 150 0.55 2.30 15.93
N ILE A 151 0.83 3.31 15.13
CA ILE A 151 1.56 3.17 13.88
C ILE A 151 2.95 3.77 14.07
N PRO A 152 4.03 2.99 13.86
CA PRO A 152 5.38 3.52 13.93
C PRO A 152 5.66 4.48 12.78
N SER A 153 6.42 5.54 13.04
CA SER A 153 6.95 6.40 11.98
C SER A 153 8.11 5.70 11.26
N PHE A 154 8.26 6.02 9.98
CA PHE A 154 9.32 5.47 9.15
C PHE A 154 10.32 6.53 8.74
N GLU A 155 11.62 6.21 8.86
CA GLU A 155 12.71 7.05 8.37
C GLU A 155 13.31 6.45 7.09
N ARG A 156 13.40 7.28 6.06
CA ARG A 156 14.00 6.90 4.77
C ARG A 156 15.52 7.03 4.84
N ASN A 157 16.23 5.98 4.49
CA ASN A 157 17.68 5.96 4.41
C ASN A 157 18.12 5.33 3.09
N GLY A 158 19.04 5.97 2.38
CA GLY A 158 19.66 5.45 1.18
C GLY A 158 18.66 5.04 0.09
N PHE A 159 18.87 3.87 -0.49
CA PHE A 159 17.94 3.26 -1.43
C PHE A 159 16.69 2.78 -0.69
N THR A 160 15.60 3.48 -0.87
CA THR A 160 14.32 3.21 -0.20
C THR A 160 13.31 2.63 -1.19
N VAL A 161 12.68 1.53 -0.81
CA VAL A 161 11.51 0.98 -1.50
C VAL A 161 10.27 1.30 -0.71
N VAL A 162 9.25 1.82 -1.41
CA VAL A 162 7.93 2.08 -0.85
C VAL A 162 6.90 1.28 -1.62
N GLU A 163 6.12 0.49 -0.91
CA GLU A 163 4.93 -0.16 -1.42
C GLU A 163 3.72 0.32 -0.64
N TRP A 164 2.67 0.67 -1.35
CA TRP A 164 1.39 0.97 -0.73
C TRP A 164 0.25 0.29 -1.48
N GLY A 165 -0.78 -0.06 -0.74
CA GLY A 165 -1.96 -0.72 -1.27
C GLY A 165 -3.06 -0.83 -0.22
N GLY A 166 -4.05 -1.64 -0.51
CA GLY A 166 -5.13 -1.89 0.45
C GLY A 166 -6.20 -2.84 -0.09
N SER A 167 -7.23 -3.02 0.72
CA SER A 167 -8.41 -3.82 0.38
C SER A 167 -9.62 -3.35 1.16
N GLU A 168 -10.78 -3.36 0.50
CA GLU A 168 -12.05 -3.34 1.19
C GLU A 168 -12.37 -4.75 1.71
N ILE A 169 -12.86 -4.82 2.94
CA ILE A 169 -13.30 -6.07 3.56
C ILE A 169 -14.78 -5.99 3.96
N TYR A 170 -15.49 -7.11 3.88
CA TYR A 170 -16.94 -7.21 4.13
C TYR A 170 -17.26 -8.00 5.38
#